data_f2ddd33639b60327512a7c7fa278d517
#
_entry.id   f2ddd33639b60327512a7c7fa278d517
#
_cell.length_a   1.000
_cell.length_b   1.000
_cell.length_c   1.000
_cell.angle_alpha   90.00
_cell.angle_beta   90.00
_cell.angle_gamma   90.00
#
_symmetry.space_group_name_H-M   'P 1'
#
loop_
_entity.id
_entity.type
_entity.pdbx_description
1 polymer ?
#
loop_
_entity_poly.entity_id
_entity_poly.type
_entity_poly.pdbx_seq_one_letter_code
_entity_poly.pdbx_strand_id
1 'polypeptide(L)'
;MSDYRQILQSLPKRHDTLLCVDNDGTVFDTMEAKERCFSRCIVSCFGFTGRDAVLAEEVFRYVNLDSIHRGQNRFKSLVLTFDYLRERGVSVPDAARLREWVRTETRLGNPALAALLEREPSDELRAVLRWSEESNAAIESEVRGIPPFPHVRETLTRAENDSDIMVVSHTPESAIRREWTDHGLLPCAMYLAGQECGSKLQHIRYASSGKYPPERILVVGDSPGDEDAAEAAGVNFFPIIPHCEADSWFELGDEGLARFYAGRFDGEYQDQLLARFHDALPSEPPWRKRNPS
;
A
#
# COMPACT_ATOMS: atom_id res chain seq x y z
N MET A 1 7.50 0.44 -25.19
CA MET A 1 7.32 0.65 -23.76
C MET A 1 7.80 2.06 -23.44
N SER A 2 6.92 2.90 -22.89
CA SER A 2 7.34 4.23 -22.45
C SER A 2 8.42 4.07 -21.39
N ASP A 3 9.54 4.78 -21.53
CA ASP A 3 10.58 4.77 -20.50
C ASP A 3 10.10 5.67 -19.34
N TYR A 4 9.36 5.09 -18.41
CA TYR A 4 8.84 5.80 -17.22
C TYR A 4 9.94 6.51 -16.43
N ARG A 5 11.18 5.98 -16.47
CA ARG A 5 12.32 6.66 -15.88
C ARG A 5 12.54 8.03 -16.53
N GLN A 6 12.56 8.10 -17.87
CA GLN A 6 12.74 9.36 -18.59
C GLN A 6 11.56 10.33 -18.30
N ILE A 7 10.33 9.81 -18.29
CA ILE A 7 9.15 10.61 -17.97
C ILE A 7 9.29 11.24 -16.58
N LEU A 8 9.54 10.44 -15.53
CA LEU A 8 9.68 10.94 -14.17
C LEU A 8 10.88 11.88 -13.99
N GLN A 9 11.99 11.61 -14.65
CA GLN A 9 13.15 12.50 -14.65
C GLN A 9 12.88 13.84 -15.37
N SER A 10 11.99 13.87 -16.36
CA SER A 10 11.66 15.07 -17.12
C SER A 10 10.55 15.93 -16.48
N LEU A 11 9.92 15.47 -15.41
CA LEU A 11 8.89 16.27 -14.71
C LEU A 11 9.45 17.63 -14.30
N PRO A 12 8.69 18.73 -14.50
CA PRO A 12 9.17 20.06 -14.15
C PRO A 12 9.30 20.20 -12.63
N LYS A 13 10.36 20.86 -12.19
CA LYS A 13 10.46 21.36 -10.81
C LYS A 13 9.83 22.74 -10.76
N ARG A 14 8.81 22.94 -9.92
CA ARG A 14 8.13 24.22 -9.71
C ARG A 14 8.42 24.78 -8.32
N HIS A 15 8.62 23.88 -7.34
CA HIS A 15 8.90 24.18 -5.93
C HIS A 15 10.23 23.55 -5.49
N ASP A 16 10.70 23.96 -4.32
CA ASP A 16 11.97 23.44 -3.77
C ASP A 16 11.77 22.16 -2.97
N THR A 17 10.53 21.72 -2.79
CA THR A 17 10.15 20.51 -2.07
C THR A 17 9.31 19.59 -2.93
N LEU A 18 9.38 18.28 -2.64
CA LEU A 18 8.62 17.22 -3.29
C LEU A 18 7.85 16.42 -2.24
N LEU A 19 6.52 16.34 -2.39
CA LEU A 19 5.67 15.40 -1.66
C LEU A 19 5.38 14.19 -2.54
N CYS A 20 5.72 12.99 -2.05
CA CYS A 20 5.37 11.70 -2.64
C CYS A 20 4.26 11.08 -1.79
N VAL A 21 3.03 11.05 -2.29
CA VAL A 21 1.85 10.64 -1.51
C VAL A 21 1.32 9.32 -2.05
N ASP A 22 1.15 8.30 -1.18
CA ASP A 22 0.48 7.07 -1.57
C ASP A 22 -1.04 7.29 -1.74
N ASN A 23 -1.72 6.34 -2.37
CA ASN A 23 -3.13 6.43 -2.71
C ASN A 23 -4.02 5.67 -1.72
N ASP A 24 -3.86 4.33 -1.69
CA ASP A 24 -4.73 3.42 -0.94
C ASP A 24 -4.38 3.40 0.55
N GLY A 25 -5.36 3.64 1.41
CA GLY A 25 -5.12 3.71 2.86
C GLY A 25 -4.44 5.00 3.31
N THR A 26 -3.96 5.80 2.38
CA THR A 26 -3.33 7.10 2.61
C THR A 26 -4.29 8.23 2.26
N VAL A 27 -4.63 8.40 1.00
CA VAL A 27 -5.59 9.44 0.54
C VAL A 27 -7.02 8.95 0.64
N PHE A 28 -7.29 7.70 0.27
CA PHE A 28 -8.63 7.11 0.23
C PHE A 28 -8.73 5.88 1.13
N ASP A 29 -9.88 5.69 1.79
CA ASP A 29 -10.20 4.49 2.59
C ASP A 29 -10.52 3.27 1.71
N THR A 30 -9.69 3.05 0.70
CA THR A 30 -9.87 1.95 -0.25
C THR A 30 -9.35 0.61 0.28
N MET A 31 -8.44 0.63 1.28
CA MET A 31 -7.86 -0.59 1.84
C MET A 31 -8.91 -1.49 2.50
N GLU A 32 -9.80 -0.93 3.32
CA GLU A 32 -10.91 -1.66 3.94
C GLU A 32 -11.87 -2.25 2.89
N ALA A 33 -12.21 -1.49 1.85
CA ALA A 33 -13.10 -1.96 0.81
C ALA A 33 -12.48 -3.07 -0.05
N LYS A 34 -11.19 -2.95 -0.38
CA LYS A 34 -10.43 -3.97 -1.12
C LYS A 34 -10.25 -5.24 -0.30
N GLU A 35 -9.96 -5.09 0.99
CA GLU A 35 -9.82 -6.23 1.91
C GLU A 35 -11.09 -7.08 1.94
N ARG A 36 -12.27 -6.48 2.08
CA ARG A 36 -13.55 -7.21 2.04
C ARG A 36 -13.74 -8.00 0.75
N CYS A 37 -13.29 -7.48 -0.39
CA CYS A 37 -13.34 -8.23 -1.66
C CYS A 37 -12.38 -9.44 -1.63
N PHE A 38 -11.16 -9.24 -1.16
CA PHE A 38 -10.18 -10.33 -1.03
C PHE A 38 -10.63 -11.42 -0.06
N SER A 39 -11.13 -11.04 1.11
CA SER A 39 -11.59 -11.96 2.15
C SER A 39 -12.74 -12.86 1.67
N ARG A 40 -13.75 -12.27 1.01
CA ARG A 40 -14.85 -13.07 0.44
C ARG A 40 -14.34 -14.05 -0.63
N CYS A 41 -13.43 -13.59 -1.47
CA CYS A 41 -12.85 -14.46 -2.52
C CYS A 41 -11.96 -15.55 -1.93
N ILE A 42 -11.25 -15.33 -0.81
CA ILE A 42 -10.53 -16.41 -0.11
C ILE A 42 -11.53 -17.48 0.36
N VAL A 43 -12.60 -17.07 1.01
CA VAL A 43 -13.63 -18.01 1.51
C VAL A 43 -14.20 -18.85 0.36
N SER A 44 -14.61 -18.21 -0.73
CA SER A 44 -15.25 -18.91 -1.86
C SER A 44 -14.26 -19.78 -2.64
N CYS A 45 -13.08 -19.26 -3.00
CA CYS A 45 -12.12 -19.95 -3.86
C CYS A 45 -11.42 -21.14 -3.19
N PHE A 46 -11.24 -21.10 -1.86
CA PHE A 46 -10.60 -22.16 -1.09
C PHE A 46 -11.60 -23.01 -0.29
N GLY A 47 -12.90 -22.73 -0.40
CA GLY A 47 -13.98 -23.57 0.12
C GLY A 47 -14.10 -23.55 1.65
N PHE A 48 -13.71 -22.46 2.31
CA PHE A 48 -13.90 -22.31 3.74
C PHE A 48 -15.41 -22.14 4.08
N THR A 49 -15.85 -22.78 5.15
CA THR A 49 -17.25 -22.73 5.59
C THR A 49 -17.36 -22.59 7.10
N GLY A 50 -18.51 -22.06 7.58
CA GLY A 50 -18.79 -21.96 9.00
C GLY A 50 -17.72 -21.20 9.77
N ARG A 51 -17.16 -21.82 10.81
CA ARG A 51 -16.11 -21.23 11.65
C ARG A 51 -14.84 -20.91 10.84
N ASP A 52 -14.46 -21.79 9.92
CA ASP A 52 -13.21 -21.63 9.16
C ASP A 52 -13.29 -20.45 8.19
N ALA A 53 -14.49 -20.13 7.67
CA ALA A 53 -14.70 -18.93 6.87
C ALA A 53 -14.47 -17.65 7.68
N VAL A 54 -15.03 -17.58 8.89
CA VAL A 54 -14.84 -16.43 9.80
C VAL A 54 -13.35 -16.26 10.15
N LEU A 55 -12.67 -17.38 10.44
CA LEU A 55 -11.24 -17.34 10.74
C LEU A 55 -10.40 -16.91 9.52
N ALA A 56 -10.79 -17.30 8.32
CA ALA A 56 -10.09 -16.90 7.09
C ALA A 56 -10.19 -15.38 6.85
N GLU A 57 -11.37 -14.80 7.03
CA GLU A 57 -11.58 -13.35 6.95
C GLU A 57 -10.80 -12.60 8.04
N GLU A 58 -10.89 -13.05 9.31
CA GLU A 58 -10.18 -12.44 10.44
C GLU A 58 -8.64 -12.44 10.21
N VAL A 59 -8.09 -13.57 9.81
CA VAL A 59 -6.65 -13.71 9.61
C VAL A 59 -6.18 -12.91 8.40
N PHE A 60 -6.93 -12.93 7.29
CA PHE A 60 -6.56 -12.17 6.10
C PHE A 60 -6.61 -10.66 6.36
N ARG A 61 -7.65 -10.19 7.08
CA ARG A 61 -7.76 -8.82 7.53
C ARG A 61 -6.54 -8.41 8.37
N TYR A 62 -6.20 -9.19 9.40
CA TYR A 62 -5.02 -8.93 10.22
C TYR A 62 -3.76 -8.77 9.38
N VAL A 63 -3.51 -9.71 8.47
CA VAL A 63 -2.31 -9.68 7.62
C VAL A 63 -2.27 -8.42 6.75
N ASN A 64 -3.39 -8.01 6.18
CA ASN A 64 -3.39 -6.96 5.17
C ASN A 64 -3.64 -5.55 5.71
N LEU A 65 -4.30 -5.41 6.88
CA LEU A 65 -4.65 -4.11 7.43
C LEU A 65 -3.98 -3.81 8.77
N ASP A 66 -3.84 -4.81 9.64
CA ASP A 66 -3.61 -4.60 11.07
C ASP A 66 -2.25 -5.15 11.53
N SER A 67 -1.29 -5.32 10.63
CA SER A 67 0.05 -5.86 10.93
C SER A 67 1.16 -5.20 10.12
N ILE A 68 2.41 -5.49 10.49
CA ILE A 68 3.61 -5.08 9.73
C ILE A 68 3.61 -5.56 8.27
N HIS A 69 2.64 -6.36 7.86
CA HIS A 69 2.48 -6.85 6.48
C HIS A 69 1.49 -6.02 5.65
N ARG A 70 0.94 -4.94 6.24
CA ARG A 70 0.04 -4.01 5.56
C ARG A 70 0.64 -3.52 4.24
N GLY A 71 -0.17 -3.55 3.18
CA GLY A 71 0.25 -3.08 1.85
C GLY A 71 1.20 -4.01 1.08
N GLN A 72 1.57 -5.17 1.64
CA GLN A 72 2.41 -6.12 0.90
C GLN A 72 1.68 -6.77 -0.28
N ASN A 73 2.45 -7.42 -1.16
CA ASN A 73 1.88 -8.12 -2.31
C ASN A 73 0.91 -9.24 -1.87
N ARG A 74 -0.29 -9.28 -2.49
CA ARG A 74 -1.39 -10.20 -2.14
C ARG A 74 -1.01 -11.68 -2.08
N PHE A 75 -0.08 -12.13 -2.92
CA PHE A 75 0.37 -13.53 -2.92
C PHE A 75 1.23 -13.86 -1.71
N LYS A 76 2.02 -12.89 -1.23
CA LYS A 76 2.74 -12.99 0.05
C LYS A 76 1.76 -13.02 1.22
N SER A 77 0.75 -12.14 1.18
CA SER A 77 -0.33 -12.12 2.18
C SER A 77 -1.08 -13.44 2.23
N LEU A 78 -1.39 -14.03 1.07
CA LEU A 78 -2.08 -15.33 1.02
C LEU A 78 -1.27 -16.46 1.66
N VAL A 79 0.04 -16.52 1.38
CA VAL A 79 0.94 -17.49 2.02
C VAL A 79 0.88 -17.36 3.54
N LEU A 80 1.05 -16.14 4.04
CA LEU A 80 1.05 -15.87 5.48
C LEU A 80 -0.33 -16.14 6.12
N THR A 81 -1.40 -15.82 5.41
CA THR A 81 -2.77 -16.16 5.83
C THR A 81 -2.94 -17.66 6.02
N PHE A 82 -2.47 -18.47 5.08
CA PHE A 82 -2.52 -19.95 5.22
C PHE A 82 -1.66 -20.43 6.40
N ASP A 83 -0.53 -19.79 6.69
CA ASP A 83 0.28 -20.16 7.84
C ASP A 83 -0.45 -19.89 9.15
N TYR A 84 -1.01 -18.72 9.32
CA TYR A 84 -1.75 -18.36 10.52
C TYR A 84 -3.07 -19.16 10.67
N LEU A 85 -3.75 -19.48 9.57
CA LEU A 85 -4.91 -20.36 9.61
C LEU A 85 -4.55 -21.77 10.09
N ARG A 86 -3.42 -22.31 9.61
CA ARG A 86 -2.91 -23.62 10.06
C ARG A 86 -2.56 -23.59 11.54
N GLU A 87 -1.96 -22.52 12.06
CA GLU A 87 -1.72 -22.34 13.50
C GLU A 87 -3.02 -22.34 14.32
N ARG A 88 -4.11 -21.84 13.73
CA ARG A 88 -5.45 -21.82 14.37
C ARG A 88 -6.24 -23.11 14.17
N GLY A 89 -5.63 -24.15 13.60
CA GLY A 89 -6.23 -25.47 13.41
C GLY A 89 -7.18 -25.57 12.22
N VAL A 90 -7.14 -24.60 11.28
CA VAL A 90 -7.92 -24.64 10.04
C VAL A 90 -7.18 -25.48 9.00
N SER A 91 -7.91 -26.38 8.32
CA SER A 91 -7.38 -27.10 7.17
C SER A 91 -7.24 -26.17 5.97
N VAL A 92 -6.02 -25.98 5.50
CA VAL A 92 -5.69 -25.09 4.37
C VAL A 92 -4.90 -25.87 3.31
N PRO A 93 -4.90 -25.41 2.04
CA PRO A 93 -4.02 -25.96 1.02
C PRO A 93 -2.56 -26.04 1.47
N ASP A 94 -1.79 -27.00 0.98
CA ASP A 94 -0.36 -27.11 1.32
C ASP A 94 0.44 -25.87 0.92
N ALA A 95 0.07 -25.25 -0.18
CA ALA A 95 0.67 -24.00 -0.69
C ALA A 95 2.18 -24.10 -0.98
N ALA A 96 2.71 -25.31 -1.19
CA ALA A 96 4.14 -25.50 -1.43
C ALA A 96 4.62 -24.83 -2.73
N ARG A 97 3.84 -24.97 -3.80
CA ARG A 97 4.12 -24.34 -5.10
C ARG A 97 3.97 -22.83 -5.05
N LEU A 98 2.96 -22.34 -4.34
CA LEU A 98 2.77 -20.89 -4.13
C LEU A 98 3.95 -20.30 -3.37
N ARG A 99 4.43 -20.95 -2.30
CA ARG A 99 5.60 -20.48 -1.52
C ARG A 99 6.85 -20.42 -2.38
N GLU A 100 7.11 -21.47 -3.16
CA GLU A 100 8.27 -21.51 -4.04
C GLU A 100 8.19 -20.40 -5.10
N TRP A 101 7.03 -20.21 -5.72
CA TRP A 101 6.85 -19.13 -6.69
C TRP A 101 7.02 -17.74 -6.06
N VAL A 102 6.41 -17.47 -4.89
CA VAL A 102 6.56 -16.20 -4.17
C VAL A 102 8.01 -15.91 -3.78
N ARG A 103 8.80 -16.96 -3.49
CA ARG A 103 10.22 -16.83 -3.14
C ARG A 103 11.10 -16.51 -4.35
N THR A 104 10.76 -17.03 -5.53
CA THR A 104 11.62 -16.99 -6.73
C THR A 104 11.22 -15.95 -7.75
N GLU A 105 9.93 -15.58 -7.80
CA GLU A 105 9.43 -14.59 -8.77
C GLU A 105 9.71 -13.17 -8.29
N THR A 106 10.28 -12.36 -9.17
CA THR A 106 10.60 -10.94 -8.88
C THR A 106 9.47 -9.98 -9.22
N ARG A 107 8.52 -10.41 -10.06
CA ARG A 107 7.37 -9.61 -10.50
C ARG A 107 6.05 -10.33 -10.19
N LEU A 108 5.78 -10.50 -8.89
CA LEU A 108 4.57 -11.16 -8.41
C LEU A 108 3.30 -10.46 -8.95
N GLY A 109 2.55 -11.15 -9.80
CA GLY A 109 1.31 -10.67 -10.40
C GLY A 109 0.63 -11.74 -11.26
N ASN A 110 -0.64 -11.53 -11.61
CA ASN A 110 -1.41 -12.49 -12.42
C ASN A 110 -0.71 -12.88 -13.72
N PRO A 111 -0.10 -11.95 -14.50
CA PRO A 111 0.59 -12.34 -15.73
C PRO A 111 1.76 -13.33 -15.50
N ALA A 112 2.55 -13.11 -14.45
CA ALA A 112 3.67 -14.01 -14.13
C ALA A 112 3.17 -15.38 -13.67
N LEU A 113 2.09 -15.41 -12.88
CA LEU A 113 1.48 -16.67 -12.42
C LEU A 113 0.84 -17.44 -13.57
N ALA A 114 0.14 -16.77 -14.47
CA ALA A 114 -0.43 -17.37 -15.68
C ALA A 114 0.67 -17.97 -16.58
N ALA A 115 1.76 -17.24 -16.83
CA ALA A 115 2.89 -17.73 -17.61
C ALA A 115 3.60 -18.93 -16.95
N LEU A 116 3.65 -19.00 -15.62
CA LEU A 116 4.12 -20.20 -14.92
C LEU A 116 3.19 -21.39 -15.14
N LEU A 117 1.87 -21.18 -15.04
CA LEU A 117 0.86 -22.23 -15.22
C LEU A 117 0.83 -22.82 -16.64
N GLU A 118 1.20 -22.05 -17.67
CA GLU A 118 1.36 -22.56 -19.02
C GLU A 118 2.51 -23.56 -19.15
N ARG A 119 3.58 -23.37 -18.39
CA ARG A 119 4.78 -24.24 -18.41
C ARG A 119 4.67 -25.39 -17.42
N GLU A 120 4.08 -25.14 -16.28
CA GLU A 120 4.00 -26.05 -15.14
C GLU A 120 2.57 -26.09 -14.59
N PRO A 121 1.66 -26.87 -15.16
CA PRO A 121 0.29 -26.98 -14.68
C PRO A 121 0.21 -27.40 -13.21
N SER A 122 -0.59 -26.68 -12.42
CA SER A 122 -0.80 -26.92 -10.99
C SER A 122 -2.21 -26.51 -10.58
N ASP A 123 -2.95 -27.41 -9.96
CA ASP A 123 -4.30 -27.10 -9.47
C ASP A 123 -4.27 -26.12 -8.31
N GLU A 124 -3.25 -26.20 -7.46
CA GLU A 124 -2.98 -25.23 -6.39
C GLU A 124 -2.83 -23.81 -6.96
N LEU A 125 -1.91 -23.63 -7.91
CA LEU A 125 -1.66 -22.31 -8.51
C LEU A 125 -2.83 -21.80 -9.36
N ARG A 126 -3.62 -22.69 -9.98
CA ARG A 126 -4.87 -22.31 -10.65
C ARG A 126 -5.90 -21.73 -9.68
N ALA A 127 -6.03 -22.35 -8.48
CA ALA A 127 -6.93 -21.81 -7.45
C ALA A 127 -6.45 -20.43 -6.97
N VAL A 128 -5.15 -20.24 -6.82
CA VAL A 128 -4.53 -18.95 -6.45
C VAL A 128 -4.79 -17.89 -7.54
N LEU A 129 -4.58 -18.22 -8.80
CA LEU A 129 -4.84 -17.29 -9.92
C LEU A 129 -6.33 -16.92 -9.96
N ARG A 130 -7.22 -17.89 -9.88
CA ARG A 130 -8.67 -17.66 -9.82
C ARG A 130 -9.04 -16.73 -8.67
N TRP A 131 -8.55 -16.97 -7.46
CA TRP A 131 -8.76 -16.08 -6.32
C TRP A 131 -8.34 -14.63 -6.63
N SER A 132 -7.16 -14.46 -7.21
CA SER A 132 -6.65 -13.14 -7.53
C SER A 132 -7.46 -12.43 -8.62
N GLU A 133 -7.94 -13.16 -9.64
CA GLU A 133 -8.77 -12.64 -10.72
C GLU A 133 -10.18 -12.30 -10.24
N GLU A 134 -10.82 -13.17 -9.45
CA GLU A 134 -12.14 -12.90 -8.84
C GLU A 134 -12.07 -11.70 -7.89
N SER A 135 -10.98 -11.58 -7.12
CA SER A 135 -10.75 -10.40 -6.26
C SER A 135 -10.62 -9.11 -7.08
N ASN A 136 -9.90 -9.14 -8.21
CA ASN A 136 -9.79 -7.98 -9.08
C ASN A 136 -11.15 -7.57 -9.66
N ALA A 137 -11.96 -8.54 -10.10
CA ALA A 137 -13.30 -8.29 -10.62
C ALA A 137 -14.23 -7.69 -9.55
N ALA A 138 -14.17 -8.21 -8.33
CA ALA A 138 -14.91 -7.67 -7.19
C ALA A 138 -14.50 -6.23 -6.87
N ILE A 139 -13.19 -5.96 -6.79
CA ILE A 139 -12.65 -4.62 -6.54
C ILE A 139 -13.10 -3.66 -7.64
N GLU A 140 -12.99 -4.03 -8.89
CA GLU A 140 -13.39 -3.18 -10.01
C GLU A 140 -14.88 -2.84 -10.00
N SER A 141 -15.72 -3.75 -9.55
CA SER A 141 -17.17 -3.53 -9.49
C SER A 141 -17.64 -2.77 -8.25
N GLU A 142 -17.01 -3.01 -7.09
CA GLU A 142 -17.53 -2.60 -5.79
C GLU A 142 -16.75 -1.42 -5.15
N VAL A 143 -15.44 -1.28 -5.45
CA VAL A 143 -14.61 -0.22 -4.85
C VAL A 143 -14.66 1.01 -5.73
N ARG A 144 -15.71 1.82 -5.55
CA ARG A 144 -15.93 3.06 -6.30
C ARG A 144 -16.55 4.13 -5.40
N GLY A 145 -16.23 5.40 -5.70
CA GLY A 145 -16.83 6.55 -5.02
C GLY A 145 -16.45 6.65 -3.54
N ILE A 146 -15.36 6.05 -3.14
CA ILE A 146 -14.85 6.13 -1.77
C ILE A 146 -14.24 7.52 -1.58
N PRO A 147 -14.72 8.32 -0.61
CA PRO A 147 -14.21 9.66 -0.40
C PRO A 147 -12.78 9.64 0.14
N PRO A 148 -12.00 10.71 -0.07
CA PRO A 148 -10.75 10.89 0.62
C PRO A 148 -10.98 11.02 2.12
N PHE A 149 -9.98 10.66 2.91
CA PHE A 149 -10.01 10.87 4.36
C PHE A 149 -10.24 12.36 4.71
N PRO A 150 -10.80 12.66 5.89
CA PRO A 150 -10.89 14.04 6.37
C PRO A 150 -9.54 14.72 6.35
N HIS A 151 -9.52 16.01 6.08
CA HIS A 151 -8.33 16.89 6.01
C HIS A 151 -7.41 16.68 4.81
N VAL A 152 -7.56 15.61 4.01
CA VAL A 152 -6.74 15.37 2.80
C VAL A 152 -6.81 16.58 1.85
N ARG A 153 -8.02 17.01 1.50
CA ARG A 153 -8.22 18.09 0.53
C ARG A 153 -7.56 19.38 0.96
N GLU A 154 -7.82 19.79 2.20
CA GLU A 154 -7.27 21.04 2.75
C GLU A 154 -5.74 20.99 2.78
N THR A 155 -5.19 19.86 3.23
CA THR A 155 -3.74 19.68 3.37
C THR A 155 -3.05 19.67 2.00
N LEU A 156 -3.56 18.93 1.01
CA LEU A 156 -2.99 18.90 -0.33
C LEU A 156 -3.12 20.26 -1.05
N THR A 157 -4.27 20.94 -0.91
CA THR A 157 -4.46 22.28 -1.50
C THR A 157 -3.52 23.32 -0.89
N ARG A 158 -3.18 23.19 0.40
CA ARG A 158 -2.16 24.07 1.01
C ARG A 158 -0.77 23.70 0.53
N ALA A 159 -0.46 22.39 0.48
CA ALA A 159 0.86 21.89 0.11
C ALA A 159 1.25 22.22 -1.35
N GLU A 160 0.28 22.30 -2.28
CA GLU A 160 0.55 22.63 -3.69
C GLU A 160 1.13 24.02 -3.92
N ASN A 161 1.06 24.93 -2.93
CA ASN A 161 1.67 26.25 -3.00
C ASN A 161 3.17 26.24 -2.72
N ASP A 162 3.68 25.21 -2.03
CA ASP A 162 5.07 25.17 -1.56
C ASP A 162 5.79 23.86 -1.99
N SER A 163 5.05 22.89 -2.55
CA SER A 163 5.59 21.59 -2.95
C SER A 163 5.09 21.13 -4.31
N ASP A 164 5.94 20.49 -5.06
CA ASP A 164 5.52 19.61 -6.14
C ASP A 164 4.95 18.32 -5.54
N ILE A 165 3.73 17.92 -5.92
CA ILE A 165 3.05 16.75 -5.36
C ILE A 165 2.98 15.65 -6.41
N MET A 166 3.44 14.46 -6.08
CA MET A 166 3.36 13.27 -6.92
C MET A 166 2.68 12.13 -6.17
N VAL A 167 1.73 11.45 -6.83
CA VAL A 167 1.18 10.20 -6.30
C VAL A 167 2.13 9.06 -6.60
N VAL A 168 2.38 8.21 -5.60
CA VAL A 168 3.33 7.08 -5.66
C VAL A 168 2.61 5.82 -5.17
N SER A 169 2.08 5.00 -6.07
CA SER A 169 1.24 3.86 -5.68
C SER A 169 1.54 2.57 -6.46
N HIS A 170 1.16 1.43 -5.89
CA HIS A 170 1.13 0.13 -6.57
C HIS A 170 -0.22 -0.15 -7.25
N THR A 171 -1.14 0.80 -7.23
CA THR A 171 -2.42 0.75 -7.95
C THR A 171 -2.22 1.18 -9.41
N PRO A 172 -2.99 0.64 -10.38
CA PRO A 172 -2.94 1.09 -11.77
C PRO A 172 -3.23 2.60 -11.89
N GLU A 173 -2.45 3.31 -12.74
CA GLU A 173 -2.60 4.76 -12.95
C GLU A 173 -4.05 5.13 -13.31
N SER A 174 -4.72 4.32 -14.12
CA SER A 174 -6.10 4.56 -14.54
C SER A 174 -7.10 4.59 -13.37
N ALA A 175 -6.89 3.77 -12.34
CA ALA A 175 -7.72 3.76 -11.15
C ALA A 175 -7.43 4.99 -10.27
N ILE A 176 -6.16 5.31 -10.03
CA ILE A 176 -5.73 6.51 -9.31
C ILE A 176 -6.33 7.76 -9.97
N ARG A 177 -6.19 7.88 -11.27
CA ARG A 177 -6.69 9.01 -12.05
C ARG A 177 -8.20 9.18 -11.91
N ARG A 178 -8.97 8.09 -11.96
CA ARG A 178 -10.42 8.11 -11.74
C ARG A 178 -10.74 8.64 -10.34
N GLU A 179 -10.14 8.06 -9.30
CA GLU A 179 -10.38 8.43 -7.90
C GLU A 179 -10.04 9.92 -7.64
N TRP A 180 -8.87 10.36 -8.10
CA TRP A 180 -8.44 11.75 -7.95
C TRP A 180 -9.31 12.73 -8.76
N THR A 181 -9.82 12.32 -9.93
CA THR A 181 -10.73 13.13 -10.74
C THR A 181 -12.10 13.22 -10.10
N ASP A 182 -12.68 12.09 -9.69
CA ASP A 182 -14.02 12.01 -9.11
C ASP A 182 -14.15 12.86 -7.85
N HIS A 183 -13.05 12.99 -7.11
CA HIS A 183 -12.98 13.80 -5.90
C HIS A 183 -12.30 15.16 -6.08
N GLY A 184 -12.00 15.59 -7.32
CA GLY A 184 -11.43 16.91 -7.61
C GLY A 184 -10.07 17.17 -6.97
N LEU A 185 -9.26 16.13 -6.74
CA LEU A 185 -7.90 16.21 -6.20
C LEU A 185 -6.83 16.22 -7.31
N LEU A 186 -7.19 15.81 -8.54
CA LEU A 186 -6.25 15.69 -9.64
C LEU A 186 -5.41 16.96 -9.91
N PRO A 187 -5.95 18.19 -9.79
CA PRO A 187 -5.16 19.40 -9.99
C PRO A 187 -3.99 19.56 -9.01
N CYS A 188 -4.08 18.99 -7.80
CA CYS A 188 -3.00 19.09 -6.81
C CYS A 188 -1.77 18.25 -7.20
N ALA A 189 -1.94 17.20 -8.00
CA ALA A 189 -0.85 16.29 -8.36
C ALA A 189 -0.21 16.68 -9.71
N MET A 190 1.10 16.85 -9.72
CA MET A 190 1.84 17.05 -10.97
C MET A 190 1.98 15.77 -11.79
N TYR A 191 1.92 14.60 -11.14
CA TYR A 191 2.02 13.29 -11.79
C TYR A 191 1.42 12.17 -10.92
N LEU A 192 0.86 11.15 -11.58
CA LEU A 192 0.34 9.95 -10.96
C LEU A 192 1.24 8.76 -11.35
N ALA A 193 2.13 8.35 -10.45
CA ALA A 193 3.01 7.20 -10.67
C ALA A 193 2.33 5.94 -10.11
N GLY A 194 1.66 5.19 -11.00
CA GLY A 194 1.05 3.91 -10.70
C GLY A 194 2.01 2.73 -10.85
N GLN A 195 1.48 1.52 -10.70
CA GLN A 195 2.26 0.27 -10.78
C GLN A 195 3.04 0.12 -12.10
N GLU A 196 2.60 0.78 -13.17
CA GLU A 196 3.23 0.74 -14.49
C GLU A 196 4.60 1.42 -14.50
N CYS A 197 4.80 2.36 -13.57
CA CYS A 197 6.03 3.15 -13.48
C CYS A 197 7.15 2.44 -12.68
N GLY A 198 6.87 1.28 -12.07
CA GLY A 198 7.84 0.52 -11.29
C GLY A 198 7.53 0.46 -9.78
N SER A 199 8.55 0.36 -8.94
CA SER A 199 8.40 0.37 -7.49
C SER A 199 8.32 1.80 -6.92
N LYS A 200 7.74 1.96 -5.72
CA LYS A 200 7.70 3.25 -5.00
C LYS A 200 9.09 3.89 -4.89
N LEU A 201 10.11 3.11 -4.55
CA LEU A 201 11.50 3.58 -4.52
C LEU A 201 11.99 4.13 -5.87
N GLN A 202 11.62 3.47 -6.98
CA GLN A 202 11.97 3.94 -8.32
C GLN A 202 11.24 5.24 -8.65
N HIS A 203 9.96 5.36 -8.31
CA HIS A 203 9.18 6.58 -8.49
C HIS A 203 9.88 7.77 -7.80
N ILE A 204 10.19 7.61 -6.49
CA ILE A 204 10.86 8.65 -5.70
C ILE A 204 12.20 9.02 -6.31
N ARG A 205 13.08 8.04 -6.55
CA ARG A 205 14.42 8.28 -7.08
C ARG A 205 14.44 8.94 -8.46
N TYR A 206 13.54 8.52 -9.36
CA TYR A 206 13.51 9.08 -10.70
C TYR A 206 12.92 10.49 -10.72
N ALA A 207 11.85 10.73 -9.97
CA ALA A 207 11.24 12.05 -9.89
C ALA A 207 12.14 13.08 -9.22
N SER A 208 12.91 12.67 -8.20
CA SER A 208 13.79 13.57 -7.44
C SER A 208 15.15 13.81 -8.06
N SER A 209 15.62 12.90 -8.94
CA SER A 209 17.00 12.89 -9.47
C SER A 209 17.47 14.24 -10.02
N GLY A 210 18.49 14.81 -9.39
CA GLY A 210 19.09 16.10 -9.78
C GLY A 210 18.20 17.33 -9.56
N LYS A 211 17.04 17.17 -8.90
CA LYS A 211 16.05 18.26 -8.69
C LYS A 211 15.86 18.62 -7.24
N TYR A 212 15.72 17.63 -6.37
CA TYR A 212 15.42 17.85 -4.94
C TYR A 212 16.47 17.15 -4.09
N PRO A 213 17.07 17.84 -3.12
CA PRO A 213 17.93 17.18 -2.15
C PRO A 213 17.06 16.32 -1.19
N PRO A 214 17.61 15.25 -0.59
CA PRO A 214 16.85 14.29 0.20
C PRO A 214 16.01 14.91 1.33
N GLU A 215 16.54 15.90 2.03
CA GLU A 215 15.87 16.62 3.12
C GLU A 215 14.68 17.49 2.64
N ARG A 216 14.52 17.67 1.35
CA ARG A 216 13.42 18.39 0.69
C ARG A 216 12.39 17.45 0.04
N ILE A 217 12.43 16.17 0.39
CA ILE A 217 11.48 15.16 -0.08
C ILE A 217 10.78 14.56 1.13
N LEU A 218 9.45 14.51 1.07
CA LEU A 218 8.60 13.88 2.08
C LEU A 218 7.73 12.82 1.42
N VAL A 219 7.85 11.59 1.89
CA VAL A 219 6.93 10.49 1.56
C VAL A 219 5.82 10.48 2.59
N VAL A 220 4.57 10.39 2.14
CA VAL A 220 3.36 10.27 2.97
C VAL A 220 2.70 8.95 2.61
N GLY A 221 2.56 8.03 3.56
CA GLY A 221 2.03 6.70 3.32
C GLY A 221 1.57 5.98 4.59
N ASP A 222 0.83 4.88 4.44
CA ASP A 222 0.18 4.14 5.53
C ASP A 222 0.73 2.72 5.74
N SER A 223 1.74 2.35 4.96
CA SER A 223 2.28 0.99 4.97
C SER A 223 3.79 0.95 5.24
N PRO A 224 4.30 -0.17 5.82
CA PRO A 224 5.75 -0.38 5.92
C PRO A 224 6.48 -0.29 4.58
N GLY A 225 5.81 -0.61 3.48
CA GLY A 225 6.39 -0.46 2.13
C GLY A 225 6.64 0.99 1.72
N ASP A 226 5.92 1.96 2.30
CA ASP A 226 6.17 3.40 2.11
C ASP A 226 7.38 3.85 2.92
N GLU A 227 7.45 3.42 4.19
CA GLU A 227 8.60 3.64 5.06
C GLU A 227 9.88 3.07 4.44
N ASP A 228 9.87 1.79 4.02
CA ASP A 228 10.99 1.13 3.34
C ASP A 228 11.47 1.90 2.10
N ALA A 229 10.52 2.42 1.31
CA ALA A 229 10.84 3.18 0.11
C ALA A 229 11.47 4.54 0.45
N ALA A 230 10.98 5.22 1.50
CA ALA A 230 11.53 6.48 2.00
C ALA A 230 12.94 6.28 2.59
N GLU A 231 13.11 5.26 3.45
CA GLU A 231 14.41 4.91 4.05
C GLU A 231 15.44 4.56 2.96
N ALA A 232 15.07 3.68 2.02
CA ALA A 232 15.97 3.29 0.93
C ALA A 232 16.30 4.45 -0.03
N ALA A 233 15.44 5.47 -0.12
CA ALA A 233 15.71 6.70 -0.84
C ALA A 233 16.51 7.72 -0.01
N GLY A 234 16.58 7.56 1.31
CA GLY A 234 17.23 8.47 2.26
C GLY A 234 16.45 9.78 2.43
N VAL A 235 15.11 9.73 2.42
CA VAL A 235 14.22 10.90 2.48
C VAL A 235 13.30 10.83 3.69
N ASN A 236 12.61 11.94 4.00
CA ASN A 236 11.67 11.98 5.13
C ASN A 236 10.42 11.14 4.88
N PHE A 237 9.85 10.58 5.95
CA PHE A 237 8.60 9.83 5.91
C PHE A 237 7.60 10.36 6.95
N PHE A 238 6.40 10.69 6.50
CA PHE A 238 5.26 10.98 7.36
C PHE A 238 4.26 9.83 7.30
N PRO A 239 4.07 9.05 8.36
CA PRO A 239 3.11 7.96 8.38
C PRO A 239 1.66 8.46 8.53
N ILE A 240 0.78 7.93 7.70
CA ILE A 240 -0.66 7.97 7.96
C ILE A 240 -0.97 6.72 8.79
N ILE A 241 -1.29 6.94 10.05
CA ILE A 241 -1.43 5.85 11.03
C ILE A 241 -2.76 5.13 10.79
N PRO A 242 -2.74 3.80 10.55
CA PRO A 242 -3.95 3.02 10.36
C PRO A 242 -4.95 3.20 11.51
N HIS A 243 -6.23 3.35 11.16
CA HIS A 243 -7.35 3.67 12.05
C HIS A 243 -7.31 5.08 12.70
N CYS A 244 -6.29 5.90 12.39
CA CYS A 244 -6.14 7.29 12.82
C CYS A 244 -5.80 8.20 11.64
N GLU A 245 -6.29 7.88 10.43
CA GLU A 245 -5.91 8.56 9.19
C GLU A 245 -6.34 10.04 9.21
N ALA A 246 -7.53 10.33 9.71
CA ALA A 246 -8.01 11.71 9.83
C ALA A 246 -7.12 12.57 10.74
N ASP A 247 -6.73 12.03 11.90
CA ASP A 247 -5.83 12.71 12.84
C ASP A 247 -4.43 12.90 12.24
N SER A 248 -3.94 11.89 11.51
CA SER A 248 -2.65 11.95 10.81
C SER A 248 -2.65 13.04 9.74
N TRP A 249 -3.71 13.16 8.94
CA TRP A 249 -3.85 14.22 7.95
C TRP A 249 -3.98 15.60 8.58
N PHE A 250 -4.71 15.71 9.70
CA PHE A 250 -4.78 16.95 10.48
C PHE A 250 -3.39 17.36 10.97
N GLU A 251 -2.64 16.44 11.61
CA GLU A 251 -1.28 16.71 12.11
C GLU A 251 -0.31 17.08 11.00
N LEU A 252 -0.37 16.40 9.83
CA LEU A 252 0.43 16.77 8.67
C LEU A 252 0.15 18.21 8.22
N GLY A 253 -1.14 18.61 8.13
CA GLY A 253 -1.56 19.94 7.72
C GLY A 253 -1.25 21.01 8.75
N ASP A 254 -1.42 20.75 10.04
CA ASP A 254 -1.23 21.71 11.13
C ASP A 254 0.24 21.97 11.47
N GLU A 255 1.05 20.89 11.59
CA GLU A 255 2.42 20.96 12.06
C GLU A 255 3.44 20.35 11.08
N GLY A 256 3.15 19.18 10.51
CA GLY A 256 4.11 18.39 9.74
C GLY A 256 4.69 19.12 8.54
N LEU A 257 3.85 19.74 7.72
CA LEU A 257 4.30 20.52 6.57
C LEU A 257 5.15 21.74 6.97
N ALA A 258 4.76 22.45 8.02
CA ALA A 258 5.52 23.60 8.49
C ALA A 258 6.92 23.21 8.99
N ARG A 259 7.04 22.06 9.68
CA ARG A 259 8.34 21.50 10.09
C ARG A 259 9.18 21.08 8.89
N PHE A 260 8.57 20.40 7.93
CA PHE A 260 9.22 19.97 6.70
C PHE A 260 9.80 21.15 5.89
N TYR A 261 8.99 22.19 5.65
CA TYR A 261 9.46 23.36 4.92
C TYR A 261 10.57 24.12 5.66
N ALA A 262 10.53 24.13 6.99
CA ALA A 262 11.56 24.73 7.81
C ALA A 262 12.84 23.89 7.97
N GLY A 263 12.90 22.68 7.39
CA GLY A 263 14.03 21.74 7.57
C GLY A 263 14.18 21.27 9.01
N ARG A 264 13.06 21.04 9.72
CA ARG A 264 13.00 20.59 11.12
C ARG A 264 12.07 19.37 11.28
N PHE A 265 11.97 18.57 10.22
CA PHE A 265 11.09 17.39 10.20
C PHE A 265 11.79 16.15 10.76
N ASP A 266 13.08 16.01 10.51
CA ASP A 266 13.92 14.89 10.94
C ASP A 266 14.17 14.89 12.46
N GLY A 267 14.77 13.80 12.96
CA GLY A 267 15.09 13.60 14.38
C GLY A 267 13.84 13.32 15.23
N GLU A 268 13.76 13.94 16.41
CA GLU A 268 12.77 13.61 17.45
C GLU A 268 11.32 13.60 16.96
N TYR A 269 10.96 14.52 16.06
CA TYR A 269 9.59 14.60 15.54
C TYR A 269 9.27 13.36 14.67
N GLN A 270 10.13 13.05 13.70
CA GLN A 270 9.94 11.86 12.87
C GLN A 270 9.99 10.58 13.70
N ASP A 271 10.90 10.48 14.69
CA ASP A 271 10.99 9.31 15.57
C ASP A 271 9.70 9.08 16.36
N GLN A 272 9.03 10.14 16.84
CA GLN A 272 7.74 10.04 17.53
C GLN A 272 6.62 9.58 16.58
N LEU A 273 6.60 10.06 15.34
CA LEU A 273 5.65 9.61 14.32
C LEU A 273 5.83 8.12 14.02
N LEU A 274 7.07 7.69 13.81
CA LEU A 274 7.41 6.29 13.53
C LEU A 274 7.07 5.37 14.69
N ALA A 275 7.32 5.78 15.93
CA ALA A 275 6.96 4.99 17.11
C ALA A 275 5.44 4.70 17.15
N ARG A 276 4.60 5.71 16.93
CA ARG A 276 3.14 5.54 16.86
C ARG A 276 2.72 4.64 15.68
N PHE A 277 3.37 4.77 14.55
CA PHE A 277 3.11 3.96 13.37
C PHE A 277 3.43 2.48 13.61
N HIS A 278 4.60 2.19 14.18
CA HIS A 278 5.01 0.82 14.49
C HIS A 278 4.13 0.19 15.59
N ASP A 279 3.68 0.98 16.57
CA ASP A 279 2.73 0.51 17.58
C ASP A 279 1.37 0.13 17.00
N ALA A 280 0.93 0.83 15.94
CA ALA A 280 -0.32 0.53 15.24
C ALA A 280 -0.25 -0.74 14.36
N LEU A 281 0.95 -1.20 13.99
CA LEU A 281 1.18 -2.33 13.10
C LEU A 281 2.01 -3.44 13.79
N PRO A 282 1.42 -4.23 14.69
CA PRO A 282 2.15 -5.26 15.43
C PRO A 282 2.70 -6.36 14.53
N SER A 283 3.88 -6.88 14.87
CA SER A 283 4.50 -8.03 14.21
C SER A 283 3.87 -9.37 14.62
N GLU A 284 3.29 -9.44 15.83
CA GLU A 284 2.70 -10.65 16.38
C GLU A 284 1.17 -10.58 16.38
N PRO A 285 0.48 -11.61 15.89
CA PRO A 285 -0.96 -11.62 15.83
C PRO A 285 -1.59 -11.71 17.23
N PRO A 286 -2.79 -11.10 17.42
CA PRO A 286 -3.42 -11.00 18.73
C PRO A 286 -3.77 -12.35 19.36
N TRP A 287 -3.99 -13.39 18.56
CA TRP A 287 -4.30 -14.75 19.05
C TRP A 287 -3.10 -15.49 19.65
N ARG A 288 -1.87 -15.06 19.41
CA ARG A 288 -0.67 -15.59 20.07
C ARG A 288 -0.47 -15.02 21.49
N LYS A 289 -1.01 -13.84 21.77
CA LYS A 289 -0.86 -13.16 23.08
C LYS A 289 -1.74 -13.73 24.20
N ARG A 290 -2.58 -14.76 23.94
CA ARG A 290 -3.46 -15.38 24.94
C ARG A 290 -2.85 -16.66 25.53
N ASN A 291 -1.80 -16.50 26.32
CA ASN A 291 -1.49 -17.39 27.44
C ASN A 291 -0.74 -16.61 28.52
N PRO A 292 -1.43 -15.92 29.43
CA PRO A 292 -0.87 -15.76 30.77
C PRO A 292 -1.06 -17.13 31.44
N SER A 293 0.06 -17.80 31.73
CA SER A 293 0.16 -18.95 32.60
C SER A 293 -0.46 -18.67 33.96
#